data_98b3e16a7ea4e66a1a094bcba021ea8a
#
_entry.id   98b3e16a7ea4e66a1a094bcba021ea8a
#
_cell.length_a   1.000
_cell.length_b   1.000
_cell.length_c   1.000
_cell.angle_alpha   90.00
_cell.angle_beta   90.00
_cell.angle_gamma   90.00
#
_symmetry.space_group_name_H-M   'P 1'
#
loop_
_entity.id
_entity.type
_entity.pdbx_description
1 polymer ?
#
loop_
_entity_poly.entity_id
_entity_poly.type
_entity_poly.pdbx_seq_one_letter_code
_entity_poly.pdbx_strand_id
1 'polypeptide(L)'
;MKFGTTFKTGMIAAGVAAAGLMGAQSALAVTVKVEQFVEAKDPWGMAAMKDGTFFFTEKCAGLSVRTPSGSTNKLLGIGGSTGFASVKNDLFCDGQAGVLGVAVDPEFDKNRYVYLRSTSKGDNRAFGGYANILMRMKVSADMKSVSDVTEIINDMGYKPKKSNHPFGGPGAHNGGALGFGPDGYLYVTIGDNHNGPGPQDGTKLIGKVLRVDRDGKGAADNKPPAGFDQRIFTYGHRNPQGITFRGNDVYISENGPWHSDEVTKLVNGGNGGWDPRGEVNGRPACPDGYCGYSPNQMGALPQKERAAFMPMTDLKAYPKALKPAFNNAGLSQGMCGSAWLVGKQWKEWEGRLAVGYAGIGIHGTPVGNRIDILDVSKDGMSAKKVELSYPDYAGRVRHLHSGPDGALYVGDEARNLISRITPE
;
A
#
# COMPACT_ATOMS: atom_id res chain seq x y z
N MET A 1 -39.13 55.51 56.72
CA MET A 1 -40.43 54.92 57.21
C MET A 1 -40.37 53.43 57.05
N LYS A 2 -40.76 52.76 58.04
CA LYS A 2 -40.73 51.32 58.37
C LYS A 2 -41.62 50.48 57.42
N PHE A 3 -41.32 49.21 57.44
CA PHE A 3 -42.16 47.97 57.25
C PHE A 3 -41.92 47.28 55.91
N GLY A 4 -41.80 46.00 55.86
CA GLY A 4 -41.95 44.92 56.81
C GLY A 4 -41.73 43.58 56.07
N THR A 5 -41.12 42.69 56.78
CA THR A 5 -40.73 41.31 56.38
C THR A 5 -41.94 40.39 56.23
N THR A 6 -41.90 39.49 55.25
CA THR A 6 -42.62 38.20 55.37
C THR A 6 -41.80 37.07 54.70
N PHE A 7 -41.35 36.15 55.53
CA PHE A 7 -40.75 34.86 55.11
C PHE A 7 -41.84 33.91 54.63
N LYS A 8 -41.64 33.30 53.49
CA LYS A 8 -42.34 32.04 53.10
C LYS A 8 -41.30 30.95 52.92
N THR A 9 -41.38 30.00 53.79
CA THR A 9 -40.68 28.72 53.77
C THR A 9 -41.17 27.88 52.59
N GLY A 10 -40.28 27.58 51.63
CA GLY A 10 -40.54 26.60 50.59
C GLY A 10 -39.58 25.41 50.78
N MET A 11 -40.17 24.23 50.97
CA MET A 11 -39.47 22.95 51.01
C MET A 11 -38.73 22.68 49.71
N ILE A 12 -37.43 22.47 49.78
CA ILE A 12 -36.64 21.96 48.65
C ILE A 12 -36.60 20.45 48.79
N ALA A 13 -37.26 19.75 47.89
CA ALA A 13 -37.12 18.30 47.69
C ALA A 13 -35.75 18.02 47.08
N ALA A 14 -34.89 17.36 47.79
CA ALA A 14 -33.61 16.87 47.29
C ALA A 14 -33.85 15.68 46.35
N GLY A 15 -33.77 15.92 45.05
CA GLY A 15 -33.68 14.86 44.03
C GLY A 15 -32.26 14.34 44.00
N VAL A 16 -32.06 13.10 44.45
CA VAL A 16 -30.79 12.37 44.26
C VAL A 16 -30.68 11.97 42.81
N ALA A 17 -29.91 12.74 42.04
CA ALA A 17 -29.48 12.31 40.72
C ALA A 17 -28.37 11.24 40.88
N ALA A 18 -28.73 10.00 40.66
CA ALA A 18 -27.74 8.93 40.49
C ALA A 18 -26.97 9.19 39.18
N ALA A 19 -25.80 9.82 39.28
CA ALA A 19 -24.82 9.88 38.22
C ALA A 19 -24.25 8.47 38.04
N GLY A 20 -24.74 7.78 36.99
CA GLY A 20 -24.12 6.55 36.51
C GLY A 20 -22.70 6.88 36.05
N LEU A 21 -21.71 6.51 36.85
CA LEU A 21 -20.33 6.37 36.42
C LEU A 21 -20.30 5.29 35.33
N MET A 22 -20.45 5.68 34.08
CA MET A 22 -19.94 4.89 32.98
C MET A 22 -18.43 4.88 33.08
N GLY A 23 -17.90 3.85 33.71
CA GLY A 23 -16.47 3.57 33.71
C GLY A 23 -16.04 3.45 32.25
N ALA A 24 -15.30 4.45 31.79
CA ALA A 24 -14.49 4.28 30.59
C ALA A 24 -13.52 3.15 30.95
N GLN A 25 -13.82 1.92 30.49
CA GLN A 25 -12.83 0.88 30.40
C GLN A 25 -11.74 1.42 29.48
N SER A 26 -10.62 1.85 30.07
CA SER A 26 -9.39 2.05 29.34
C SER A 26 -9.09 0.70 28.67
N ALA A 27 -9.31 0.62 27.35
CA ALA A 27 -8.86 -0.52 26.57
C ALA A 27 -7.36 -0.64 26.84
N LEU A 28 -6.94 -1.70 27.51
CA LEU A 28 -5.53 -1.99 27.74
C LEU A 28 -4.89 -2.08 26.36
N ALA A 29 -3.86 -1.26 26.13
CA ALA A 29 -3.10 -1.31 24.90
C ALA A 29 -2.58 -2.74 24.71
N VAL A 30 -2.70 -3.28 23.50
CA VAL A 30 -2.09 -4.57 23.17
C VAL A 30 -0.58 -4.38 23.22
N THR A 31 0.05 -4.97 24.23
CA THR A 31 1.50 -5.01 24.33
C THR A 31 2.03 -5.95 23.25
N VAL A 32 3.11 -5.57 22.58
CA VAL A 32 3.67 -6.37 21.50
C VAL A 32 5.17 -6.59 21.71
N LYS A 33 5.62 -7.77 21.31
CA LYS A 33 7.03 -8.13 21.18
C LYS A 33 7.48 -7.91 19.75
N VAL A 34 8.61 -7.22 19.58
CA VAL A 34 9.25 -7.01 18.27
C VAL A 34 10.55 -7.79 18.24
N GLU A 35 10.69 -8.68 17.28
CA GLU A 35 11.87 -9.51 17.09
C GLU A 35 12.48 -9.26 15.70
N GLN A 36 13.80 -9.28 15.62
CA GLN A 36 14.48 -9.34 14.33
C GLN A 36 14.19 -10.71 13.69
N PHE A 37 13.70 -10.69 12.45
CA PHE A 37 13.37 -11.92 11.73
C PHE A 37 14.43 -12.28 10.68
N VAL A 38 14.76 -11.33 9.80
CA VAL A 38 15.83 -11.49 8.81
C VAL A 38 16.39 -10.13 8.39
N GLU A 39 17.71 -10.04 8.24
CA GLU A 39 18.35 -8.88 7.61
C GLU A 39 18.00 -8.85 6.12
N ALA A 40 17.54 -7.71 5.62
CA ALA A 40 17.18 -7.50 4.24
C ALA A 40 17.47 -6.05 3.88
N LYS A 41 18.35 -5.81 2.93
CA LYS A 41 18.71 -4.46 2.51
C LYS A 41 17.60 -3.85 1.69
N ASP A 42 17.01 -2.75 2.19
CA ASP A 42 15.95 -2.03 1.50
C ASP A 42 14.75 -2.97 1.17
N PRO A 43 14.15 -3.67 2.20
CA PRO A 43 13.10 -4.67 1.99
C PRO A 43 11.85 -4.03 1.40
N TRP A 44 11.28 -4.70 0.37
CA TRP A 44 10.08 -4.17 -0.28
C TRP A 44 8.88 -5.12 -0.20
N GLY A 45 8.97 -6.32 -0.73
CA GLY A 45 7.88 -7.30 -0.78
C GLY A 45 8.13 -8.51 0.11
N MET A 46 7.06 -9.11 0.60
CA MET A 46 7.12 -10.30 1.48
C MET A 46 5.96 -11.24 1.16
N ALA A 47 6.22 -12.54 1.24
CA ALA A 47 5.19 -13.59 1.13
C ALA A 47 5.59 -14.81 1.97
N ALA A 48 4.73 -15.19 2.91
CA ALA A 48 4.95 -16.33 3.79
C ALA A 48 4.14 -17.55 3.38
N MET A 49 4.69 -18.74 3.54
CA MET A 49 4.02 -20.00 3.37
C MET A 49 3.68 -20.64 4.73
N LYS A 50 2.70 -21.54 4.74
CA LYS A 50 2.22 -22.21 5.96
C LYS A 50 3.29 -23.00 6.71
N ASP A 51 4.30 -23.51 6.00
CA ASP A 51 5.41 -24.26 6.56
C ASP A 51 6.50 -23.37 7.19
N GLY A 52 6.34 -22.04 7.12
CA GLY A 52 7.31 -21.06 7.60
C GLY A 52 8.35 -20.64 6.57
N THR A 53 8.29 -21.12 5.33
CA THR A 53 9.07 -20.58 4.22
C THR A 53 8.64 -19.15 3.95
N PHE A 54 9.61 -18.24 3.79
CA PHE A 54 9.38 -16.82 3.70
C PHE A 54 10.16 -16.19 2.55
N PHE A 55 9.46 -15.79 1.50
CA PHE A 55 10.03 -15.06 0.38
C PHE A 55 10.05 -13.56 0.66
N PHE A 56 11.14 -12.90 0.30
CA PHE A 56 11.23 -11.45 0.44
C PHE A 56 12.11 -10.85 -0.66
N THR A 57 11.89 -9.57 -0.91
CA THR A 57 12.65 -8.81 -1.90
C THR A 57 13.50 -7.75 -1.24
N GLU A 58 14.69 -7.57 -1.79
CA GLU A 58 15.61 -6.47 -1.53
C GLU A 58 15.64 -5.60 -2.79
N LYS A 59 15.14 -4.37 -2.72
CA LYS A 59 14.83 -3.53 -3.88
C LYS A 59 15.96 -3.43 -4.90
N CYS A 60 17.18 -3.24 -4.42
CA CYS A 60 18.36 -3.08 -5.27
C CYS A 60 19.26 -4.33 -5.34
N ALA A 61 18.76 -5.47 -4.88
CA ALA A 61 19.53 -6.72 -4.90
C ALA A 61 18.80 -7.86 -5.60
N GLY A 62 17.58 -8.21 -5.20
CA GLY A 62 16.84 -9.30 -5.83
C GLY A 62 15.82 -9.99 -4.92
N LEU A 63 15.48 -11.22 -5.30
CA LEU A 63 14.59 -12.12 -4.57
C LEU A 63 15.38 -13.11 -3.73
N SER A 64 15.02 -13.22 -2.46
CA SER A 64 15.58 -14.16 -1.50
C SER A 64 14.48 -14.99 -0.84
N VAL A 65 14.82 -16.13 -0.27
CA VAL A 65 13.94 -16.98 0.52
C VAL A 65 14.64 -17.37 1.84
N ARG A 66 13.90 -17.22 2.94
CA ARG A 66 14.26 -17.78 4.24
C ARG A 66 13.50 -19.08 4.43
N THR A 67 14.24 -20.16 4.65
CA THR A 67 13.67 -21.50 4.88
C THR A 67 13.15 -21.62 6.32
N PRO A 68 12.30 -22.62 6.63
CA PRO A 68 11.86 -22.88 8.00
C PRO A 68 13.00 -23.14 8.99
N SER A 69 14.14 -23.66 8.51
CA SER A 69 15.35 -23.85 9.33
C SER A 69 16.07 -22.55 9.69
N GLY A 70 15.65 -21.40 9.12
CA GLY A 70 16.26 -20.10 9.34
C GLY A 70 17.36 -19.73 8.34
N SER A 71 17.73 -20.61 7.42
CA SER A 71 18.73 -20.33 6.38
C SER A 71 18.13 -19.43 5.30
N THR A 72 18.93 -18.48 4.79
CA THR A 72 18.54 -17.60 3.68
C THR A 72 19.27 -17.97 2.41
N ASN A 73 18.52 -18.17 1.32
CA ASN A 73 19.05 -18.43 -0.02
C ASN A 73 18.70 -17.25 -0.95
N LYS A 74 19.66 -16.76 -1.71
CA LYS A 74 19.50 -15.71 -2.72
C LYS A 74 19.20 -16.33 -4.06
N LEU A 75 17.98 -16.11 -4.58
CA LEU A 75 17.46 -16.84 -5.74
C LEU A 75 17.74 -16.13 -7.07
N LEU A 76 17.21 -14.91 -7.26
CA LEU A 76 17.31 -14.13 -8.48
C LEU A 76 17.77 -12.71 -8.19
N GLY A 77 18.96 -12.35 -8.67
CA GLY A 77 19.52 -11.01 -8.56
C GLY A 77 19.20 -10.11 -9.75
N ILE A 78 19.25 -8.80 -9.53
CA ILE A 78 19.26 -7.81 -10.61
C ILE A 78 20.64 -7.70 -11.25
N GLY A 79 20.76 -7.00 -12.39
CA GLY A 79 22.05 -6.75 -13.05
C GLY A 79 23.08 -6.15 -12.08
N GLY A 80 24.25 -6.79 -12.00
CA GLY A 80 25.34 -6.40 -11.10
C GLY A 80 25.27 -6.95 -9.67
N SER A 81 24.20 -7.67 -9.29
CA SER A 81 24.12 -8.32 -7.98
C SER A 81 25.06 -9.51 -7.86
N THR A 82 25.56 -9.76 -6.65
CA THR A 82 26.46 -10.87 -6.34
C THR A 82 25.85 -11.82 -5.31
N GLY A 83 26.26 -13.09 -5.36
CA GLY A 83 25.82 -14.12 -4.41
C GLY A 83 24.42 -14.69 -4.66
N PHE A 84 23.76 -14.31 -5.74
CA PHE A 84 22.51 -14.90 -6.20
C PHE A 84 22.77 -16.13 -7.07
N ALA A 85 21.88 -17.12 -7.01
CA ALA A 85 21.96 -18.33 -7.83
C ALA A 85 21.87 -18.02 -9.33
N SER A 86 21.08 -17.00 -9.69
CA SER A 86 21.01 -16.46 -11.05
C SER A 86 20.85 -14.95 -11.04
N VAL A 87 21.22 -14.30 -12.15
CA VAL A 87 21.11 -12.85 -12.35
C VAL A 87 20.40 -12.56 -13.65
N LYS A 88 19.40 -11.66 -13.62
CA LYS A 88 18.73 -11.16 -14.82
C LYS A 88 19.21 -9.73 -15.10
N ASN A 89 20.06 -9.58 -16.11
CA ASN A 89 20.84 -8.36 -16.35
C ASN A 89 20.04 -7.14 -16.81
N ASP A 90 18.84 -7.34 -17.33
CA ASP A 90 17.92 -6.25 -17.69
C ASP A 90 17.11 -5.72 -16.50
N LEU A 91 17.10 -6.41 -15.37
CA LEU A 91 16.57 -5.86 -14.12
C LEU A 91 17.55 -4.84 -13.53
N PHE A 92 17.01 -3.76 -12.97
CA PHE A 92 17.82 -2.68 -12.43
C PHE A 92 17.15 -1.98 -11.26
N CYS A 93 17.92 -1.16 -10.53
CA CYS A 93 17.46 -0.31 -9.44
C CYS A 93 17.91 1.12 -9.72
N ASP A 94 16.96 2.08 -9.66
CA ASP A 94 17.24 3.52 -9.74
C ASP A 94 16.04 4.28 -9.12
N GLY A 95 16.27 5.10 -8.08
CA GLY A 95 15.23 5.82 -7.37
C GLY A 95 14.22 4.87 -6.72
N GLN A 96 12.95 4.92 -7.17
CA GLN A 96 11.90 4.02 -6.69
C GLN A 96 11.80 2.72 -7.52
N ALA A 97 12.58 2.61 -8.59
CA ALA A 97 12.66 1.41 -9.41
C ALA A 97 13.49 0.31 -8.73
N GLY A 98 13.15 -0.95 -8.98
CA GLY A 98 13.86 -2.10 -8.42
C GLY A 98 13.00 -3.35 -8.41
N VAL A 99 13.39 -4.31 -7.59
CA VAL A 99 12.59 -5.50 -7.26
C VAL A 99 11.64 -5.13 -6.15
N LEU A 100 10.33 -5.24 -6.39
CA LEU A 100 9.29 -4.74 -5.52
C LEU A 100 8.50 -5.90 -4.88
N GLY A 101 7.26 -6.14 -5.30
CA GLY A 101 6.39 -7.16 -4.72
C GLY A 101 6.77 -8.59 -5.07
N VAL A 102 6.46 -9.50 -4.18
CA VAL A 102 6.54 -10.95 -4.38
C VAL A 102 5.24 -11.61 -3.93
N ALA A 103 4.81 -12.64 -4.66
CA ALA A 103 3.69 -13.49 -4.28
C ALA A 103 4.03 -14.97 -4.55
N VAL A 104 3.54 -15.84 -3.68
CA VAL A 104 3.65 -17.30 -3.84
C VAL A 104 2.33 -17.81 -4.39
N ASP A 105 2.41 -18.72 -5.38
CA ASP A 105 1.21 -19.35 -5.92
C ASP A 105 0.44 -20.12 -4.84
N PRO A 106 -0.89 -20.00 -4.76
CA PRO A 106 -1.68 -20.80 -3.82
C PRO A 106 -1.50 -22.33 -3.97
N GLU A 107 -1.08 -22.77 -5.16
CA GLU A 107 -0.76 -24.18 -5.44
C GLU A 107 0.75 -24.45 -5.53
N PHE A 108 1.55 -23.69 -4.78
CA PHE A 108 3.02 -23.80 -4.79
C PHE A 108 3.53 -25.22 -4.58
N ASP A 109 2.89 -26.00 -3.73
CA ASP A 109 3.27 -27.40 -3.48
C ASP A 109 3.22 -28.27 -4.75
N LYS A 110 2.35 -27.89 -5.72
CA LYS A 110 2.20 -28.59 -7.00
C LYS A 110 3.08 -28.01 -8.09
N ASN A 111 3.12 -26.67 -8.19
CA ASN A 111 3.71 -25.97 -9.35
C ASN A 111 5.02 -25.26 -9.05
N ARG A 112 5.32 -24.97 -7.79
CA ARG A 112 6.53 -24.28 -7.33
C ARG A 112 6.65 -22.84 -7.85
N TYR A 113 5.55 -22.20 -8.25
CA TYR A 113 5.58 -20.87 -8.83
C TYR A 113 5.66 -19.75 -7.78
N VAL A 114 6.52 -18.79 -8.09
CA VAL A 114 6.61 -17.49 -7.41
C VAL A 114 6.53 -16.39 -8.46
N TYR A 115 5.86 -15.30 -8.10
CA TYR A 115 5.66 -14.13 -8.95
C TYR A 115 6.44 -12.95 -8.39
N LEU A 116 7.09 -12.22 -9.26
CA LEU A 116 7.98 -11.12 -8.89
C LEU A 116 7.67 -9.87 -9.73
N ARG A 117 7.36 -8.79 -9.03
CA ARG A 117 7.20 -7.46 -9.61
C ARG A 117 8.55 -6.76 -9.64
N SER A 118 8.99 -6.32 -10.79
CA SER A 118 10.28 -5.65 -10.92
C SER A 118 10.26 -4.57 -12.01
N THR A 119 11.35 -3.82 -12.12
CA THR A 119 11.61 -2.91 -13.23
C THR A 119 12.66 -3.50 -14.16
N SER A 120 12.50 -3.28 -15.46
CA SER A 120 13.38 -3.78 -16.49
C SER A 120 13.70 -2.69 -17.51
N LYS A 121 14.88 -2.77 -18.11
CA LYS A 121 15.38 -1.88 -19.18
C LYS A 121 15.73 -2.67 -20.44
N GLY A 122 15.60 -2.05 -21.59
CA GLY A 122 15.95 -2.63 -22.90
C GLY A 122 15.29 -1.83 -24.01
N ASP A 123 15.85 -1.88 -25.20
CA ASP A 123 15.42 -1.04 -26.34
C ASP A 123 13.97 -1.27 -26.77
N ASN A 124 13.43 -2.45 -26.50
CA ASN A 124 12.06 -2.85 -26.82
C ASN A 124 11.04 -2.50 -25.70
N ARG A 125 11.45 -1.82 -24.61
CA ARG A 125 10.54 -1.44 -23.53
C ARG A 125 9.74 -0.18 -23.90
N ALA A 126 8.45 -0.19 -23.57
CA ALA A 126 7.46 0.80 -24.02
C ALA A 126 7.70 2.25 -23.54
N PHE A 127 8.37 2.44 -22.38
CA PHE A 127 8.49 3.74 -21.74
C PHE A 127 9.93 4.28 -21.82
N GLY A 128 10.39 4.58 -23.04
CA GLY A 128 11.74 5.12 -23.27
C GLY A 128 12.86 4.14 -22.94
N GLY A 129 12.68 2.88 -23.26
CA GLY A 129 13.64 1.81 -22.93
C GLY A 129 13.46 1.23 -21.52
N TYR A 130 12.33 1.48 -20.86
CA TYR A 130 12.00 1.00 -19.51
C TYR A 130 10.59 0.44 -19.44
N ALA A 131 10.35 -0.46 -18.52
CA ALA A 131 9.01 -0.92 -18.13
C ALA A 131 9.01 -1.47 -16.71
N ASN A 132 7.86 -1.42 -16.08
CA ASN A 132 7.57 -2.28 -14.96
C ASN A 132 7.06 -3.62 -15.51
N ILE A 133 7.53 -4.72 -14.93
CA ILE A 133 7.24 -6.07 -15.40
C ILE A 133 6.73 -6.95 -14.25
N LEU A 134 5.97 -7.97 -14.62
CA LEU A 134 5.61 -9.08 -13.73
C LEU A 134 6.20 -10.36 -14.31
N MET A 135 6.99 -11.05 -13.51
CA MET A 135 7.59 -12.33 -13.87
C MET A 135 6.97 -13.45 -13.05
N ARG A 136 6.85 -14.62 -13.67
CA ARG A 136 6.63 -15.90 -12.99
C ARG A 136 7.90 -16.72 -13.11
N MET A 137 8.26 -17.45 -12.06
CA MET A 137 9.41 -18.36 -12.04
C MET A 137 9.11 -19.57 -11.20
N LYS A 138 9.85 -20.65 -11.44
CA LYS A 138 9.74 -21.89 -10.69
C LYS A 138 10.90 -22.00 -9.71
N VAL A 139 10.61 -22.23 -8.43
CA VAL A 139 11.62 -22.40 -7.38
C VAL A 139 12.00 -23.86 -7.26
N SER A 140 13.30 -24.17 -7.17
CA SER A 140 13.79 -25.54 -6.96
C SER A 140 13.28 -26.14 -5.64
N ALA A 141 13.24 -27.49 -5.56
CA ALA A 141 12.75 -28.20 -4.37
C ALA A 141 13.58 -27.87 -3.12
N ASP A 142 14.88 -27.65 -3.27
CA ASP A 142 15.82 -27.29 -2.19
C ASP A 142 15.83 -25.81 -1.86
N MET A 143 14.98 -25.00 -2.50
CA MET A 143 14.86 -23.54 -2.33
C MET A 143 16.14 -22.75 -2.65
N LYS A 144 17.03 -23.28 -3.49
CA LYS A 144 18.33 -22.63 -3.76
C LYS A 144 18.44 -21.95 -5.12
N SER A 145 17.50 -22.20 -6.04
CA SER A 145 17.56 -21.66 -7.39
C SER A 145 16.17 -21.42 -7.98
N VAL A 146 16.11 -20.71 -9.08
CA VAL A 146 14.90 -20.54 -9.90
C VAL A 146 15.16 -20.96 -11.35
N SER A 147 14.09 -21.45 -12.00
CA SER A 147 14.05 -21.76 -13.43
C SER A 147 12.79 -21.19 -14.07
N ASP A 148 12.62 -21.35 -15.37
CA ASP A 148 11.44 -20.97 -16.13
C ASP A 148 10.99 -19.51 -15.89
N VAL A 149 11.98 -18.60 -15.78
CA VAL A 149 11.74 -17.17 -15.55
C VAL A 149 11.07 -16.55 -16.77
N THR A 150 9.78 -16.30 -16.69
CA THR A 150 8.95 -15.80 -17.79
C THR A 150 8.33 -14.45 -17.41
N GLU A 151 8.45 -13.46 -18.30
CA GLU A 151 7.72 -12.20 -18.19
C GLU A 151 6.27 -12.44 -18.66
N ILE A 152 5.33 -12.39 -17.74
CA ILE A 152 3.90 -12.59 -18.01
C ILE A 152 3.16 -11.27 -18.25
N ILE A 153 3.72 -10.14 -17.77
CA ILE A 153 3.30 -8.77 -18.13
C ILE A 153 4.58 -7.93 -18.27
N ASN A 154 4.71 -7.18 -19.36
CA ASN A 154 5.92 -6.40 -19.66
C ASN A 154 5.66 -4.97 -20.18
N ASP A 155 4.42 -4.51 -20.08
CA ASP A 155 3.92 -3.25 -20.63
C ASP A 155 3.32 -2.32 -19.54
N MET A 156 3.62 -2.57 -18.27
CA MET A 156 3.19 -1.69 -17.18
C MET A 156 4.01 -0.39 -17.16
N GLY A 157 3.34 0.71 -16.83
CA GLY A 157 3.90 2.05 -16.84
C GLY A 157 5.18 2.21 -16.02
N TYR A 158 6.05 3.09 -16.49
CA TYR A 158 7.29 3.49 -15.84
C TYR A 158 7.56 4.97 -16.04
N LYS A 159 8.07 5.67 -15.02
CA LYS A 159 8.53 7.06 -15.15
C LYS A 159 10.03 7.09 -15.49
N PRO A 160 10.42 7.39 -16.74
CA PRO A 160 11.83 7.45 -17.11
C PRO A 160 12.53 8.66 -16.46
N LYS A 161 13.86 8.61 -16.39
CA LYS A 161 14.69 9.68 -15.84
C LYS A 161 14.46 11.02 -16.56
N LYS A 162 14.37 10.96 -17.89
CA LYS A 162 14.00 12.11 -18.73
C LYS A 162 12.50 12.04 -19.02
N SER A 163 11.68 12.60 -18.16
CA SER A 163 10.24 12.75 -18.39
C SER A 163 9.88 14.22 -18.41
N ASN A 164 8.72 14.55 -18.95
CA ASN A 164 8.16 15.89 -18.92
C ASN A 164 7.84 16.39 -17.50
N HIS A 165 7.88 15.51 -16.51
CA HIS A 165 7.71 15.85 -15.09
C HIS A 165 9.08 15.77 -14.39
N PRO A 166 9.66 16.91 -13.93
CA PRO A 166 11.04 16.95 -13.44
C PRO A 166 11.23 16.33 -12.03
N PHE A 167 10.15 16.12 -11.29
CA PHE A 167 10.21 15.69 -9.90
C PHE A 167 9.90 14.19 -9.72
N GLY A 168 10.23 13.64 -8.55
CA GLY A 168 9.95 12.26 -8.16
C GLY A 168 10.97 11.23 -8.60
N GLY A 169 11.94 11.62 -9.44
CA GLY A 169 13.01 10.71 -9.89
C GLY A 169 12.55 9.57 -10.81
N PRO A 170 13.48 8.70 -11.23
CA PRO A 170 13.17 7.51 -12.03
C PRO A 170 12.27 6.54 -11.26
N GLY A 171 11.37 5.87 -11.97
CA GLY A 171 10.47 4.88 -11.39
C GLY A 171 9.53 5.40 -10.31
N ALA A 172 9.36 6.72 -10.19
CA ALA A 172 8.45 7.28 -9.19
C ALA A 172 7.02 6.78 -9.42
N HIS A 173 6.30 6.59 -8.31
CA HIS A 173 4.94 6.06 -8.27
C HIS A 173 4.80 4.72 -9.02
N ASN A 174 5.64 3.76 -8.69
CA ASN A 174 5.57 2.42 -9.29
C ASN A 174 4.41 1.56 -8.76
N GLY A 175 3.76 1.92 -7.66
CA GLY A 175 2.92 1.00 -6.92
C GLY A 175 3.77 -0.14 -6.36
N GLY A 176 3.61 -1.34 -6.89
CA GLY A 176 4.52 -2.47 -6.67
C GLY A 176 4.01 -3.56 -5.74
N ALA A 177 2.82 -3.40 -5.13
CA ALA A 177 2.23 -4.46 -4.33
C ALA A 177 1.68 -5.59 -5.21
N LEU A 178 1.77 -6.80 -4.69
CA LEU A 178 1.42 -8.04 -5.37
C LEU A 178 0.83 -9.04 -4.38
N GLY A 179 -0.26 -9.72 -4.75
CA GLY A 179 -0.87 -10.74 -3.90
C GLY A 179 -1.95 -11.55 -4.61
N PHE A 180 -2.05 -12.83 -4.27
CA PHE A 180 -3.19 -13.64 -4.68
C PHE A 180 -4.42 -13.33 -3.84
N GLY A 181 -5.52 -13.05 -4.51
CA GLY A 181 -6.82 -12.95 -3.86
C GLY A 181 -7.38 -14.33 -3.50
N PRO A 182 -8.42 -14.38 -2.65
CA PRO A 182 -9.10 -15.61 -2.27
C PRO A 182 -9.81 -16.29 -3.46
N ASP A 183 -10.01 -15.56 -4.53
CA ASP A 183 -10.56 -16.01 -5.81
C ASP A 183 -9.53 -16.70 -6.72
N GLY A 184 -8.27 -16.79 -6.28
CA GLY A 184 -7.17 -17.46 -6.97
C GLY A 184 -6.54 -16.64 -8.09
N TYR A 185 -6.96 -15.39 -8.31
CA TYR A 185 -6.33 -14.47 -9.24
C TYR A 185 -5.23 -13.64 -8.58
N LEU A 186 -4.26 -13.23 -9.38
CA LEU A 186 -3.17 -12.38 -8.94
C LEU A 186 -3.54 -10.91 -9.12
N TYR A 187 -3.45 -10.13 -8.06
CA TYR A 187 -3.66 -8.70 -8.05
C TYR A 187 -2.34 -7.95 -8.06
N VAL A 188 -2.24 -6.93 -8.91
CA VAL A 188 -1.00 -6.17 -9.15
C VAL A 188 -1.30 -4.68 -9.10
N THR A 189 -0.62 -3.94 -8.25
CA THR A 189 -0.81 -2.48 -8.18
C THR A 189 0.23 -1.74 -9.03
N ILE A 190 -0.21 -0.69 -9.71
CA ILE A 190 0.61 0.17 -10.56
C ILE A 190 0.22 1.62 -10.26
N GLY A 191 1.22 2.45 -9.96
CA GLY A 191 0.99 3.88 -9.73
C GLY A 191 0.86 4.68 -11.03
N ASP A 192 0.61 5.97 -10.89
CA ASP A 192 0.40 6.89 -12.01
C ASP A 192 1.69 7.29 -12.73
N ASN A 193 2.85 6.91 -12.22
CA ASN A 193 4.18 7.21 -12.77
C ASN A 193 4.36 8.69 -13.12
N HIS A 194 3.66 9.59 -12.42
CA HIS A 194 3.55 11.02 -12.74
C HIS A 194 2.99 11.31 -14.15
N ASN A 195 2.22 10.40 -14.70
CA ASN A 195 1.53 10.58 -15.98
C ASN A 195 0.08 11.03 -15.69
N GLY A 196 -0.19 12.32 -15.86
CA GLY A 196 -1.48 12.91 -15.49
C GLY A 196 -2.69 12.23 -16.13
N PRO A 197 -2.73 11.99 -17.46
CA PRO A 197 -3.82 11.29 -18.12
C PRO A 197 -3.92 9.79 -17.77
N GLY A 198 -2.79 9.15 -17.44
CA GLY A 198 -2.65 7.71 -17.33
C GLY A 198 -3.67 7.02 -16.41
N PRO A 199 -3.96 7.54 -15.21
CA PRO A 199 -4.94 6.92 -14.31
C PRO A 199 -6.32 6.73 -14.92
N GLN A 200 -6.79 7.67 -15.74
CA GLN A 200 -8.10 7.63 -16.37
C GLN A 200 -8.07 7.05 -17.82
N ASP A 201 -6.88 6.79 -18.39
CA ASP A 201 -6.70 6.19 -19.71
C ASP A 201 -6.71 4.65 -19.61
N GLY A 202 -7.78 4.04 -20.09
CA GLY A 202 -7.98 2.58 -20.04
C GLY A 202 -7.09 1.77 -21.00
N THR A 203 -6.38 2.43 -21.91
CA THR A 203 -5.45 1.77 -22.85
C THR A 203 -4.05 1.61 -22.29
N LYS A 204 -3.79 2.15 -21.07
CA LYS A 204 -2.48 2.12 -20.42
C LYS A 204 -2.57 1.50 -19.03
N LEU A 205 -1.57 0.72 -18.68
CA LEU A 205 -1.42 0.13 -17.36
C LEU A 205 -0.65 1.09 -16.44
N ILE A 206 -1.25 2.25 -16.16
CA ILE A 206 -0.74 3.35 -15.35
C ILE A 206 -1.87 3.80 -14.40
N GLY A 207 -1.62 3.84 -13.10
CA GLY A 207 -2.65 4.17 -12.10
C GLY A 207 -3.77 3.14 -12.04
N LYS A 208 -3.40 1.86 -11.97
CA LYS A 208 -4.32 0.71 -12.06
C LYS A 208 -4.09 -0.31 -10.95
N VAL A 209 -5.12 -1.07 -10.66
CA VAL A 209 -4.98 -2.39 -10.07
C VAL A 209 -5.40 -3.42 -11.12
N LEU A 210 -4.53 -4.36 -11.43
CA LEU A 210 -4.82 -5.46 -12.33
C LEU A 210 -5.30 -6.67 -11.53
N ARG A 211 -6.15 -7.49 -12.15
CA ARG A 211 -6.53 -8.82 -11.67
C ARG A 211 -6.38 -9.80 -12.82
N VAL A 212 -5.41 -10.69 -12.70
CA VAL A 212 -4.94 -11.54 -13.79
C VAL A 212 -4.81 -12.99 -13.35
N ASP A 213 -4.84 -13.89 -14.34
CA ASP A 213 -4.52 -15.30 -14.12
C ASP A 213 -3.01 -15.55 -13.96
N ARG A 214 -2.61 -16.81 -13.82
CA ARG A 214 -1.22 -17.24 -13.69
C ARG A 214 -0.32 -16.90 -14.87
N ASP A 215 -0.90 -16.61 -16.03
CA ASP A 215 -0.20 -16.29 -17.28
C ASP A 215 -0.28 -14.78 -17.62
N GLY A 216 -0.82 -13.96 -16.71
CA GLY A 216 -0.92 -12.51 -16.88
C GLY A 216 -2.10 -12.04 -17.73
N LYS A 217 -3.02 -12.94 -18.11
CA LYS A 217 -4.26 -12.59 -18.82
C LYS A 217 -5.29 -12.04 -17.84
N GLY A 218 -6.06 -11.06 -18.25
CA GLY A 218 -7.15 -10.52 -17.45
C GLY A 218 -8.16 -11.60 -17.09
N ALA A 219 -8.64 -11.58 -15.85
CA ALA A 219 -9.71 -12.47 -15.41
C ALA A 219 -10.96 -12.25 -16.25
N ALA A 220 -11.60 -13.34 -16.68
CA ALA A 220 -12.73 -13.27 -17.63
C ALA A 220 -13.93 -12.48 -17.11
N ASP A 221 -14.08 -12.40 -15.79
CA ASP A 221 -15.13 -11.67 -15.09
C ASP A 221 -14.70 -10.27 -14.64
N ASN A 222 -13.54 -9.77 -15.04
CA ASN A 222 -13.19 -8.36 -14.88
C ASN A 222 -14.21 -7.48 -15.64
N LYS A 223 -14.57 -6.33 -15.04
CA LYS A 223 -15.58 -5.41 -15.56
C LYS A 223 -15.02 -4.01 -15.85
N PRO A 224 -13.89 -3.88 -16.54
CA PRO A 224 -13.42 -2.55 -16.91
C PRO A 224 -14.43 -1.87 -17.85
N PRO A 225 -14.46 -0.54 -17.92
CA PRO A 225 -15.26 0.17 -18.91
C PRO A 225 -14.94 -0.28 -20.34
N ALA A 226 -15.90 -0.12 -21.25
CA ALA A 226 -15.71 -0.50 -22.66
C ALA A 226 -14.47 0.21 -23.26
N GLY A 227 -13.65 -0.54 -23.99
CA GLY A 227 -12.41 -0.05 -24.58
C GLY A 227 -11.19 -0.04 -23.65
N PHE A 228 -11.36 -0.40 -22.38
CA PHE A 228 -10.24 -0.56 -21.45
C PHE A 228 -9.57 -1.94 -21.62
N ASP A 229 -8.31 -2.01 -21.23
CA ASP A 229 -7.57 -3.27 -21.15
C ASP A 229 -8.26 -4.25 -20.18
N GLN A 230 -8.48 -5.48 -20.61
CA GLN A 230 -9.22 -6.51 -19.87
C GLN A 230 -8.51 -6.94 -18.57
N ARG A 231 -7.22 -6.68 -18.41
CA ARG A 231 -6.46 -6.95 -17.18
C ARG A 231 -6.83 -6.00 -16.03
N ILE A 232 -7.49 -4.88 -16.32
CA ILE A 232 -7.83 -3.85 -15.33
C ILE A 232 -8.98 -4.32 -14.43
N PHE A 233 -8.71 -4.37 -13.13
CA PHE A 233 -9.71 -4.58 -12.09
C PHE A 233 -10.30 -3.25 -11.61
N THR A 234 -9.43 -2.25 -11.33
CA THR A 234 -9.80 -0.87 -11.02
C THR A 234 -8.80 0.12 -11.62
N TYR A 235 -9.20 1.37 -11.78
CA TYR A 235 -8.42 2.43 -12.39
C TYR A 235 -8.55 3.75 -11.63
N GLY A 236 -7.86 4.80 -12.06
CA GLY A 236 -7.95 6.10 -11.39
C GLY A 236 -7.23 6.12 -10.05
N HIS A 237 -6.07 5.45 -9.96
CA HIS A 237 -5.23 5.40 -8.77
C HIS A 237 -3.98 6.27 -8.93
N ARG A 238 -3.48 6.81 -7.80
CA ARG A 238 -2.24 7.58 -7.77
C ARG A 238 -1.02 6.69 -7.53
N ASN A 239 -0.88 6.13 -6.35
CA ASN A 239 0.28 5.31 -6.00
C ASN A 239 -0.09 4.26 -4.93
N PRO A 240 -0.83 3.22 -5.30
CA PRO A 240 -1.19 2.14 -4.39
C PRO A 240 0.03 1.26 -4.10
N GLN A 241 0.53 1.33 -2.87
CA GLN A 241 1.73 0.60 -2.43
C GLN A 241 1.43 -0.60 -1.54
N GLY A 242 0.19 -0.78 -1.11
CA GLY A 242 -0.28 -1.95 -0.39
C GLY A 242 -1.50 -2.57 -1.04
N ILE A 243 -1.60 -3.89 -0.94
CA ILE A 243 -2.81 -4.65 -1.29
C ILE A 243 -3.02 -5.73 -0.24
N THR A 244 -4.26 -5.90 0.21
CA THR A 244 -4.61 -6.91 1.21
C THR A 244 -6.07 -7.34 1.06
N PHE A 245 -6.42 -8.48 1.67
CA PHE A 245 -7.71 -9.13 1.48
C PHE A 245 -8.38 -9.44 2.82
N ARG A 246 -9.70 -9.23 2.89
CA ARG A 246 -10.54 -9.66 4.02
C ARG A 246 -11.75 -10.42 3.47
N GLY A 247 -11.76 -11.74 3.62
CA GLY A 247 -12.70 -12.57 2.85
C GLY A 247 -12.52 -12.31 1.35
N ASN A 248 -13.60 -12.02 0.65
CA ASN A 248 -13.56 -11.68 -0.78
C ASN A 248 -13.32 -10.19 -1.07
N ASP A 249 -13.20 -9.37 -0.05
CA ASP A 249 -12.96 -7.95 -0.20
C ASP A 249 -11.49 -7.65 -0.45
N VAL A 250 -11.22 -6.79 -1.42
CA VAL A 250 -9.88 -6.33 -1.80
C VAL A 250 -9.68 -4.90 -1.34
N TYR A 251 -8.58 -4.62 -0.66
CA TYR A 251 -8.23 -3.29 -0.18
C TYR A 251 -6.87 -2.88 -0.69
N ILE A 252 -6.72 -1.60 -1.02
CA ILE A 252 -5.42 -0.98 -1.25
C ILE A 252 -5.14 0.07 -0.19
N SER A 253 -3.88 0.26 0.11
CA SER A 253 -3.35 1.43 0.83
C SER A 253 -2.55 2.28 -0.16
N GLU A 254 -2.86 3.56 -0.20
CA GLU A 254 -2.44 4.45 -1.28
C GLU A 254 -1.87 5.76 -0.76
N ASN A 255 -0.74 6.18 -1.34
CA ASN A 255 -0.03 7.38 -0.99
C ASN A 255 -0.62 8.59 -1.72
N GLY A 256 -1.08 9.59 -0.96
CA GLY A 256 -1.72 10.78 -1.47
C GLY A 256 -0.75 11.87 -1.99
N PRO A 257 -1.27 12.91 -2.68
CA PRO A 257 -0.49 14.00 -3.24
C PRO A 257 -0.14 15.03 -2.16
N TRP A 258 0.83 14.72 -1.29
CA TRP A 258 1.21 15.53 -0.13
C TRP A 258 0.15 15.63 0.98
N HIS A 259 -1.03 15.09 0.74
CA HIS A 259 -2.15 15.03 1.67
C HIS A 259 -3.02 13.81 1.35
N SER A 260 -3.86 13.42 2.31
CA SER A 260 -4.93 12.44 2.08
C SER A 260 -4.44 11.08 1.59
N ASP A 261 -3.55 10.44 2.36
CA ASP A 261 -3.30 9.01 2.18
C ASP A 261 -4.60 8.23 2.46
N GLU A 262 -4.88 7.21 1.67
CA GLU A 262 -6.17 6.52 1.68
C GLU A 262 -6.05 5.00 1.79
N VAL A 263 -7.04 4.40 2.46
CA VAL A 263 -7.35 2.96 2.35
C VAL A 263 -8.68 2.83 1.65
N THR A 264 -8.71 2.11 0.53
CA THR A 264 -9.90 1.98 -0.29
C THR A 264 -10.27 0.52 -0.51
N LYS A 265 -11.54 0.16 -0.24
CA LYS A 265 -12.13 -1.11 -0.67
C LYS A 265 -12.40 -1.05 -2.15
N LEU A 266 -11.87 -1.98 -2.91
CA LEU A 266 -12.01 -2.03 -4.36
C LEU A 266 -13.29 -2.75 -4.79
N VAL A 267 -13.87 -2.28 -5.90
CA VAL A 267 -15.00 -2.91 -6.57
C VAL A 267 -14.62 -3.11 -8.03
N ASN A 268 -14.87 -4.29 -8.57
CA ASN A 268 -14.56 -4.66 -9.95
C ASN A 268 -15.13 -3.65 -10.95
N GLY A 269 -14.26 -3.05 -11.77
CA GLY A 269 -14.59 -1.96 -12.71
C GLY A 269 -14.62 -0.56 -12.07
N GLY A 270 -14.29 -0.44 -10.77
CA GLY A 270 -14.36 0.83 -10.04
C GLY A 270 -13.25 1.82 -10.44
N ASN A 271 -13.57 3.13 -10.28
CA ASN A 271 -12.66 4.25 -10.46
C ASN A 271 -12.23 4.80 -9.10
N GLY A 272 -10.95 4.86 -8.80
CA GLY A 272 -10.42 5.49 -7.58
C GLY A 272 -10.57 7.01 -7.55
N GLY A 273 -10.84 7.63 -8.71
CA GLY A 273 -11.13 9.07 -8.81
C GLY A 273 -9.90 9.97 -8.86
N TRP A 274 -8.69 9.43 -8.93
CA TRP A 274 -7.49 10.23 -9.10
C TRP A 274 -7.36 10.76 -10.53
N ASP A 275 -7.34 12.08 -10.64
CA ASP A 275 -7.08 12.81 -11.89
C ASP A 275 -6.44 14.17 -11.59
N PRO A 276 -5.12 14.30 -11.72
CA PRO A 276 -4.41 15.53 -11.35
C PRO A 276 -4.51 16.65 -12.40
N ARG A 277 -5.16 16.42 -13.55
CA ARG A 277 -5.23 17.41 -14.64
C ARG A 277 -6.03 18.64 -14.24
N GLY A 278 -5.46 19.83 -14.51
CA GLY A 278 -6.06 21.11 -14.12
C GLY A 278 -7.37 21.42 -14.84
N GLU A 279 -7.52 20.97 -16.08
CA GLU A 279 -8.70 21.21 -16.90
C GLU A 279 -9.93 20.38 -16.52
N VAL A 280 -9.74 19.35 -15.70
CA VAL A 280 -10.82 18.43 -15.33
C VAL A 280 -11.84 19.13 -14.44
N ASN A 281 -13.10 19.03 -14.86
CA ASN A 281 -14.25 19.53 -14.12
C ASN A 281 -14.16 21.04 -13.76
N GLY A 282 -13.59 21.86 -14.66
CA GLY A 282 -13.50 23.30 -14.48
C GLY A 282 -12.57 23.73 -13.33
N ARG A 283 -11.61 22.89 -12.97
CA ARG A 283 -10.58 23.28 -12.01
C ARG A 283 -9.73 24.41 -12.54
N PRO A 284 -9.23 25.28 -11.67
CA PRO A 284 -8.24 26.26 -12.10
C PRO A 284 -6.97 25.57 -12.58
N ALA A 285 -6.28 26.19 -13.53
CA ALA A 285 -4.96 25.75 -13.94
C ALA A 285 -4.02 25.68 -12.73
N CYS A 286 -3.11 24.73 -12.74
CA CYS A 286 -2.11 24.64 -11.68
C CYS A 286 -1.09 25.76 -11.81
N PRO A 287 -0.58 26.29 -10.68
CA PRO A 287 0.31 27.45 -10.69
C PRO A 287 1.54 27.32 -11.61
N ASP A 288 2.02 26.11 -11.79
CA ASP A 288 3.20 25.81 -12.63
C ASP A 288 2.93 24.77 -13.74
N GLY A 289 1.67 24.49 -14.03
CA GLY A 289 1.26 23.49 -15.03
C GLY A 289 1.38 22.03 -14.60
N TYR A 290 1.81 21.74 -13.37
CA TYR A 290 2.00 20.39 -12.85
C TYR A 290 1.08 20.11 -11.66
N CYS A 291 -0.12 19.70 -11.90
CA CYS A 291 -1.04 19.36 -10.84
C CYS A 291 -0.68 18.05 -10.14
N GLY A 292 -0.44 18.12 -8.85
CA GLY A 292 -0.33 16.94 -8.01
C GLY A 292 1.04 16.31 -7.87
N TYR A 293 2.06 16.88 -8.48
CA TYR A 293 3.32 16.19 -8.60
C TYR A 293 4.52 16.90 -7.99
N SER A 294 4.52 18.21 -7.93
CA SER A 294 5.73 18.94 -7.55
C SER A 294 5.61 19.71 -6.24
N PRO A 295 6.71 19.81 -5.48
CA PRO A 295 6.76 20.64 -4.28
C PRO A 295 6.42 22.11 -4.52
N ASN A 296 6.80 22.67 -5.66
CA ASN A 296 6.54 24.06 -5.99
C ASN A 296 5.07 24.36 -6.29
N GLN A 297 4.31 23.39 -6.83
CA GLN A 297 2.85 23.53 -6.94
C GLN A 297 2.20 23.60 -5.57
N MET A 298 2.79 22.93 -4.60
CA MET A 298 2.19 22.66 -3.32
C MET A 298 2.93 23.31 -2.16
N GLY A 299 4.20 23.60 -2.34
CA GLY A 299 5.07 24.07 -1.28
C GLY A 299 4.58 25.36 -0.61
N ALA A 300 4.10 26.30 -1.38
CA ALA A 300 3.62 27.59 -0.91
C ALA A 300 2.14 27.59 -0.48
N LEU A 301 1.34 26.59 -0.89
CA LEU A 301 -0.08 26.54 -0.57
C LEU A 301 -0.37 25.79 0.72
N PRO A 302 -1.25 26.30 1.59
CA PRO A 302 -1.77 25.55 2.72
C PRO A 302 -2.40 24.22 2.27
N GLN A 303 -2.32 23.20 3.10
CA GLN A 303 -2.83 21.87 2.80
C GLN A 303 -4.30 21.85 2.31
N LYS A 304 -5.16 22.66 2.94
CA LYS A 304 -6.57 22.77 2.56
C LYS A 304 -6.75 23.24 1.11
N GLU A 305 -5.93 24.19 0.67
CA GLU A 305 -5.96 24.71 -0.68
C GLU A 305 -5.43 23.70 -1.70
N ARG A 306 -4.37 22.97 -1.34
CA ARG A 306 -3.85 21.86 -2.16
C ARG A 306 -4.92 20.79 -2.39
N ALA A 307 -5.63 20.39 -1.34
CA ALA A 307 -6.73 19.43 -1.44
C ALA A 307 -7.85 19.91 -2.36
N ALA A 308 -8.10 21.22 -2.41
CA ALA A 308 -9.09 21.80 -3.32
C ALA A 308 -8.66 21.73 -4.79
N PHE A 309 -7.35 21.85 -5.07
CA PHE A 309 -6.81 21.68 -6.44
C PHE A 309 -6.85 20.23 -6.89
N MET A 310 -6.52 19.30 -5.99
CA MET A 310 -6.28 17.90 -6.34
C MET A 310 -6.77 16.99 -5.22
N PRO A 311 -8.07 16.79 -5.12
CA PRO A 311 -8.56 15.76 -4.21
C PRO A 311 -8.03 14.41 -4.65
N MET A 312 -7.55 13.60 -3.68
CA MET A 312 -7.09 12.24 -3.96
C MET A 312 -8.19 11.41 -4.60
N THR A 313 -9.40 11.48 -4.06
CA THR A 313 -10.62 10.94 -4.67
C THR A 313 -11.52 12.08 -5.11
N ASP A 314 -11.60 12.36 -6.41
CA ASP A 314 -12.40 13.47 -6.95
C ASP A 314 -13.85 13.07 -7.21
N LEU A 315 -14.69 13.18 -6.19
CA LEU A 315 -16.12 12.91 -6.31
C LEU A 315 -16.87 13.97 -7.12
N LYS A 316 -16.28 15.13 -7.38
CA LYS A 316 -16.91 16.16 -8.23
C LYS A 316 -16.75 15.82 -9.71
N ALA A 317 -15.54 15.43 -10.13
CA ALA A 317 -15.28 14.99 -11.50
C ALA A 317 -15.86 13.58 -11.75
N TYR A 318 -15.77 12.71 -10.76
CA TYR A 318 -16.16 11.30 -10.83
C TYR A 318 -17.14 10.96 -9.70
N PRO A 319 -18.44 11.30 -9.82
CA PRO A 319 -19.43 11.11 -8.74
C PRO A 319 -19.62 9.65 -8.29
N LYS A 320 -19.20 8.69 -9.14
CA LYS A 320 -19.25 7.25 -8.86
C LYS A 320 -17.90 6.67 -8.42
N ALA A 321 -16.90 7.52 -8.16
CA ALA A 321 -15.62 7.03 -7.68
C ALA A 321 -15.74 6.29 -6.35
N LEU A 322 -14.84 5.33 -6.15
CA LEU A 322 -14.76 4.55 -4.92
C LEU A 322 -14.39 5.48 -3.76
N LYS A 323 -15.28 5.59 -2.79
CA LYS A 323 -14.99 6.36 -1.58
C LYS A 323 -14.01 5.60 -0.71
N PRO A 324 -12.93 6.24 -0.24
CA PRO A 324 -12.01 5.58 0.67
C PRO A 324 -12.70 5.22 2.00
N ALA A 325 -12.39 4.05 2.52
CA ALA A 325 -12.80 3.65 3.87
C ALA A 325 -12.09 4.49 4.93
N PHE A 326 -10.84 4.86 4.67
CA PHE A 326 -10.03 5.71 5.53
C PHE A 326 -9.30 6.76 4.68
N ASN A 327 -9.27 7.98 5.20
CA ASN A 327 -8.47 9.09 4.68
C ASN A 327 -7.82 9.77 5.88
N ASN A 328 -6.51 9.97 5.88
CA ASN A 328 -5.84 10.59 7.01
C ASN A 328 -6.17 12.08 7.17
N ALA A 329 -6.93 12.68 6.24
CA ALA A 329 -7.42 14.05 6.24
C ALA A 329 -6.35 15.12 6.56
N GLY A 330 -5.09 14.78 6.34
CA GLY A 330 -3.95 15.59 6.70
C GLY A 330 -2.80 15.45 5.70
N LEU A 331 -1.61 15.93 6.09
CA LEU A 331 -0.39 15.75 5.30
C LEU A 331 -0.21 14.26 5.01
N SER A 332 0.17 13.93 3.78
CA SER A 332 0.58 12.58 3.43
C SER A 332 1.76 12.17 4.32
N GLN A 333 1.72 10.94 4.78
CA GLN A 333 2.73 10.36 5.67
C GLN A 333 3.46 9.21 5.00
N GLY A 334 3.23 9.06 3.68
CA GLY A 334 3.83 8.00 2.90
C GLY A 334 3.21 6.64 3.22
N MET A 335 1.89 6.52 3.17
CA MET A 335 1.19 5.26 3.38
C MET A 335 1.66 4.21 2.37
N CYS A 336 2.04 3.05 2.88
CA CYS A 336 2.61 1.96 2.09
C CYS A 336 1.82 0.65 2.31
N GLY A 337 2.48 -0.41 2.77
CA GLY A 337 1.86 -1.71 2.97
C GLY A 337 0.78 -1.72 4.04
N SER A 338 -0.15 -2.66 3.91
CA SER A 338 -1.17 -2.94 4.91
C SER A 338 -1.40 -4.44 5.06
N ALA A 339 -1.79 -4.87 6.27
CA ALA A 339 -2.07 -6.27 6.57
C ALA A 339 -3.12 -6.40 7.68
N TRP A 340 -4.02 -7.36 7.55
CA TRP A 340 -5.00 -7.68 8.59
C TRP A 340 -4.33 -8.41 9.75
N LEU A 341 -4.64 -8.03 10.98
CA LEU A 341 -4.21 -8.74 12.17
C LEU A 341 -5.12 -9.95 12.36
N VAL A 342 -4.56 -11.13 12.22
CA VAL A 342 -5.31 -12.38 12.20
C VAL A 342 -4.90 -13.28 13.36
N GLY A 343 -5.87 -13.75 14.09
CA GLY A 343 -5.69 -14.69 15.20
C GLY A 343 -6.00 -14.08 16.57
N LYS A 344 -6.60 -14.90 17.45
CA LYS A 344 -7.07 -14.50 18.79
C LYS A 344 -5.97 -13.91 19.69
N GLN A 345 -4.71 -14.19 19.39
CA GLN A 345 -3.57 -13.60 20.11
C GLN A 345 -3.55 -12.06 20.03
N TRP A 346 -4.14 -11.47 18.96
CA TRP A 346 -4.24 -10.02 18.81
C TRP A 346 -5.29 -9.37 19.74
N LYS A 347 -6.05 -10.16 20.51
CA LYS A 347 -7.03 -9.67 21.49
C LYS A 347 -8.01 -8.68 20.82
N GLU A 348 -8.14 -7.47 21.32
CA GLU A 348 -8.99 -6.42 20.74
C GLU A 348 -8.52 -5.90 19.36
N TRP A 349 -7.32 -6.24 18.93
CA TRP A 349 -6.83 -5.88 17.59
C TRP A 349 -7.11 -6.97 16.55
N GLU A 350 -7.64 -8.13 16.94
CA GLU A 350 -8.02 -9.16 15.97
C GLU A 350 -9.00 -8.61 14.93
N GLY A 351 -8.72 -8.87 13.64
CA GLY A 351 -9.53 -8.42 12.52
C GLY A 351 -9.38 -6.94 12.17
N ARG A 352 -8.51 -6.20 12.85
CA ARG A 352 -8.16 -4.82 12.48
C ARG A 352 -7.08 -4.79 11.42
N LEU A 353 -6.99 -3.66 10.73
CA LEU A 353 -6.03 -3.42 9.66
C LEU A 353 -4.83 -2.64 10.19
N ALA A 354 -3.66 -3.24 10.13
CA ALA A 354 -2.39 -2.53 10.32
C ALA A 354 -2.00 -1.82 9.01
N VAL A 355 -1.62 -0.55 9.10
CA VAL A 355 -1.17 0.26 7.96
C VAL A 355 0.18 0.87 8.26
N GLY A 356 1.14 0.63 7.37
CA GLY A 356 2.51 1.11 7.50
C GLY A 356 2.73 2.43 6.78
N TYR A 357 3.57 3.27 7.36
CA TYR A 357 3.96 4.56 6.78
C TYR A 357 5.48 4.65 6.66
N ALA A 358 5.95 4.89 5.42
CA ALA A 358 7.37 5.07 5.14
C ALA A 358 7.89 6.46 5.57
N GLY A 359 7.00 7.38 5.86
CA GLY A 359 7.35 8.78 6.15
C GLY A 359 7.68 9.59 4.90
N ILE A 360 7.49 10.88 5.00
CA ILE A 360 7.88 11.84 3.95
C ILE A 360 8.98 12.73 4.50
N GLY A 361 10.21 12.54 3.99
CA GLY A 361 11.40 13.29 4.42
C GLY A 361 11.61 14.64 3.74
N ILE A 362 10.69 15.11 2.89
CA ILE A 362 10.96 16.23 1.98
C ILE A 362 10.80 17.59 2.64
N HIS A 363 10.18 17.70 3.81
CA HIS A 363 9.92 18.98 4.49
C HIS A 363 10.61 19.16 5.84
N GLY A 364 11.70 18.43 6.09
CA GLY A 364 12.50 18.62 7.31
C GLY A 364 11.87 18.09 8.60
N THR A 365 10.57 17.79 8.62
CA THR A 365 9.90 17.13 9.75
C THR A 365 9.44 15.76 9.30
N PRO A 366 10.06 14.69 9.77
CA PRO A 366 9.60 13.36 9.45
C PRO A 366 8.21 13.15 10.03
N VAL A 367 7.22 13.00 9.15
CA VAL A 367 5.86 12.56 9.51
C VAL A 367 5.67 11.15 8.99
N GLY A 368 4.99 10.31 9.74
CA GLY A 368 4.88 8.89 9.44
C GLY A 368 5.91 8.08 10.21
N ASN A 369 6.61 7.16 9.54
CA ASN A 369 7.59 6.24 10.14
C ASN A 369 6.99 5.40 11.27
N ARG A 370 5.77 4.88 11.08
CA ARG A 370 5.04 4.12 12.10
C ARG A 370 4.07 3.12 11.48
N ILE A 371 3.40 2.40 12.35
CA ILE A 371 2.26 1.55 12.00
C ILE A 371 1.04 2.10 12.74
N ASP A 372 -0.04 2.36 12.03
CA ASP A 372 -1.35 2.67 12.61
C ASP A 372 -2.26 1.43 12.55
N ILE A 373 -3.10 1.27 13.56
CA ILE A 373 -4.13 0.22 13.58
C ILE A 373 -5.48 0.86 13.29
N LEU A 374 -6.17 0.35 12.28
CA LEU A 374 -7.47 0.83 11.85
C LEU A 374 -8.57 -0.18 12.21
N ASP A 375 -9.63 0.33 12.81
CA ASP A 375 -10.88 -0.40 13.00
C ASP A 375 -11.76 -0.17 11.77
N VAL A 376 -11.82 -1.17 10.90
CA VAL A 376 -12.55 -1.13 9.63
C VAL A 376 -13.94 -1.73 9.83
N SER A 377 -14.98 -0.99 9.45
CA SER A 377 -16.37 -1.44 9.54
C SER A 377 -16.59 -2.80 8.87
N LYS A 378 -17.65 -3.49 9.28
CA LYS A 378 -17.97 -4.82 8.76
C LYS A 378 -18.21 -4.81 7.24
N ASP A 379 -18.84 -3.76 6.71
CA ASP A 379 -19.06 -3.58 5.27
C ASP A 379 -17.80 -3.10 4.52
N GLY A 380 -16.74 -2.70 5.25
CA GLY A 380 -15.50 -2.23 4.69
C GLY A 380 -15.52 -0.82 4.13
N MET A 381 -16.60 -0.06 4.36
CA MET A 381 -16.82 1.25 3.73
C MET A 381 -16.38 2.41 4.61
N SER A 382 -16.01 2.15 5.86
CA SER A 382 -15.46 3.16 6.76
C SER A 382 -14.40 2.56 7.67
N ALA A 383 -13.47 3.38 8.10
CA ALA A 383 -12.46 2.99 9.08
C ALA A 383 -12.09 4.18 9.94
N LYS A 384 -11.69 3.90 11.17
CA LYS A 384 -11.15 4.89 12.11
C LYS A 384 -9.83 4.38 12.68
N LYS A 385 -8.92 5.30 12.92
CA LYS A 385 -7.70 4.99 13.64
C LYS A 385 -8.06 4.64 15.08
N VAL A 386 -7.47 3.59 15.61
CA VAL A 386 -7.55 3.23 17.03
C VAL A 386 -6.63 4.18 17.80
N GLU A 387 -7.09 4.80 18.89
CA GLU A 387 -6.31 5.79 19.66
C GLU A 387 -4.96 5.24 20.14
N LEU A 388 -4.92 3.96 20.46
CA LEU A 388 -3.70 3.23 20.81
C LEU A 388 -3.13 2.55 19.59
N SER A 389 -2.72 3.34 18.60
CA SER A 389 -1.87 2.83 17.53
C SER A 389 -0.57 2.30 18.14
N TYR A 390 0.09 1.42 17.42
CA TYR A 390 1.39 0.91 17.83
C TYR A 390 2.43 2.08 17.82
N PRO A 391 2.66 2.75 18.96
CA PRO A 391 3.39 4.02 18.95
C PRO A 391 4.91 3.83 18.89
N ASP A 392 5.41 2.65 19.26
CA ASP A 392 6.85 2.44 19.50
C ASP A 392 7.59 1.91 18.30
N TYR A 393 6.92 1.67 17.16
CA TYR A 393 7.59 1.31 15.94
C TYR A 393 7.96 2.56 15.13
N ALA A 394 9.12 3.12 15.43
CA ALA A 394 9.69 4.22 14.67
C ALA A 394 10.59 3.66 13.56
N GLY A 395 10.03 3.39 12.39
CA GLY A 395 10.76 2.85 11.25
C GLY A 395 10.15 3.26 9.92
N ARG A 396 10.94 3.23 8.85
CA ARG A 396 10.47 3.47 7.50
C ARG A 396 9.75 2.21 6.97
N VAL A 397 8.48 2.07 7.34
CA VAL A 397 7.67 0.89 7.03
C VAL A 397 7.28 0.88 5.57
N ARG A 398 7.83 -0.07 4.80
CA ARG A 398 7.52 -0.23 3.38
C ARG A 398 6.43 -1.25 3.12
N HIS A 399 6.47 -2.37 3.82
CA HIS A 399 5.51 -3.45 3.61
C HIS A 399 5.11 -4.08 4.94
N LEU A 400 3.87 -4.53 5.00
CA LEU A 400 3.31 -5.32 6.09
C LEU A 400 2.79 -6.64 5.52
N HIS A 401 3.00 -7.73 6.24
CA HIS A 401 2.50 -9.04 5.86
C HIS A 401 2.03 -9.82 7.09
N SER A 402 0.82 -10.35 7.04
CA SER A 402 0.31 -11.27 8.08
C SER A 402 0.82 -12.67 7.80
N GLY A 403 1.64 -13.18 8.70
CA GLY A 403 2.16 -14.55 8.57
C GLY A 403 1.14 -15.61 8.94
N PRO A 404 1.37 -16.86 8.49
CA PRO A 404 0.52 -17.99 8.82
C PRO A 404 0.56 -18.38 10.30
N ASP A 405 1.58 -17.90 11.02
CA ASP A 405 1.73 -18.02 12.47
C ASP A 405 0.96 -16.95 13.26
N GLY A 406 0.23 -16.09 12.54
CA GLY A 406 -0.53 -14.97 13.09
C GLY A 406 0.32 -13.77 13.50
N ALA A 407 1.63 -13.78 13.27
CA ALA A 407 2.49 -12.63 13.49
C ALA A 407 2.34 -11.57 12.37
N LEU A 408 2.64 -10.32 12.69
CA LEU A 408 2.79 -9.26 11.71
C LEU A 408 4.27 -9.11 11.35
N TYR A 409 4.59 -9.27 10.07
CA TYR A 409 5.92 -9.04 9.53
C TYR A 409 6.01 -7.64 8.95
N VAL A 410 7.13 -6.96 9.23
CA VAL A 410 7.33 -5.54 8.92
C VAL A 410 8.63 -5.35 8.17
N GLY A 411 8.56 -4.94 6.92
CA GLY A 411 9.71 -4.53 6.12
C GLY A 411 10.08 -3.08 6.41
N ASP A 412 11.26 -2.85 6.98
CA ASP A 412 11.78 -1.54 7.38
C ASP A 412 13.01 -1.15 6.55
N GLU A 413 12.79 -0.22 5.60
CA GLU A 413 13.88 0.27 4.74
C GLU A 413 14.99 0.97 5.53
N ALA A 414 14.66 1.72 6.59
CA ALA A 414 15.64 2.50 7.34
C ALA A 414 16.58 1.62 8.16
N ARG A 415 16.07 0.47 8.62
CA ARG A 415 16.84 -0.48 9.44
C ARG A 415 17.46 -1.61 8.63
N ASN A 416 17.13 -1.74 7.34
CA ASN A 416 17.51 -2.89 6.51
C ASN A 416 17.11 -4.23 7.15
N LEU A 417 15.87 -4.31 7.62
CA LEU A 417 15.41 -5.40 8.46
C LEU A 417 13.96 -5.76 8.14
N ILE A 418 13.66 -7.05 8.20
CA ILE A 418 12.31 -7.53 8.38
C ILE A 418 12.17 -7.95 9.85
N SER A 419 11.23 -7.32 10.54
CA SER A 419 10.88 -7.62 11.92
C SER A 419 9.63 -8.51 11.98
N ARG A 420 9.52 -9.31 13.03
CA ARG A 420 8.35 -10.11 13.38
C ARG A 420 7.72 -9.53 14.65
N ILE A 421 6.45 -9.20 14.60
CA ILE A 421 5.69 -8.62 15.71
C ILE A 421 4.61 -9.59 16.16
N THR A 422 4.58 -9.88 17.46
CA THR A 422 3.54 -10.69 18.10
C THR A 422 2.99 -9.96 19.31
N PRO A 423 1.69 -10.11 19.63
CA PRO A 423 1.18 -9.66 20.93
C PRO A 423 1.74 -10.50 22.07
N GLU A 424 1.90 -9.87 23.23
CA GLU A 424 2.32 -10.50 24.50
C GLU A 424 1.13 -11.05 25.32
#